data_b3335619b4550c5ae3c28faefa4fa6a0
#
_entry.id   b3335619b4550c5ae3c28faefa4fa6a0
#
_cell.length_a   1.000
_cell.length_b   1.000
_cell.length_c   1.000
_cell.angle_alpha   90.00
_cell.angle_beta   90.00
_cell.angle_gamma   90.00
#
_symmetry.space_group_name_H-M   'P 1'
#
loop_
_entity.id
_entity.type
_entity.pdbx_description
1 polymer ?
#
loop_
_entity_poly.entity_id
_entity_poly.type
_entity_poly.pdbx_seq_one_letter_code
_entity_poly.pdbx_strand_id
1 'polypeptide(L)'
;MQFTLHKNAAGESRARRGTVHLAHGDVQTPAFMPVGTYGTVKGMLPRDIHEIGAEIILGNTFHLWLRPTTDVIDKFGGLHDFIGWNKPILTDSGGFQVFSLGAMRKIVEEGVHFRSPIDGAKVFLSPEISMQIQYSLNSDIVMQFDECTPYPATPSEADTSLELSLRWGERCKNEHEKLGNKNALFGIIQGSMYRNLREKSLEGLLAIGFDGYAIGGLSVGEPKEEMMAVLDYLPDDMPADKPRYLMGVGKPEDIVEAVRRGVDMFDCVMPTRNARNGHYFTTFGAVKIKNAVHRFDQSPLDSECDCYTCQNFSRAYLHHLFKCNEMLSAQLGTIHNLRYYQRLMADIRQSIEDDKFDAFVDTFYQQQNLPKPDLHLT
;
A
#
# COMPACT_ATOMS: atom_id res chain seq x y z
N MET A 1 8.31 10.63 -14.14
CA MET A 1 6.91 10.15 -13.97
C MET A 1 5.96 11.23 -14.47
N GLN A 2 4.78 10.82 -15.00
CA GLN A 2 3.66 11.71 -15.32
C GLN A 2 2.37 11.08 -14.74
N PHE A 3 1.48 11.91 -14.22
CA PHE A 3 0.12 11.49 -13.83
C PHE A 3 -0.90 12.14 -14.77
N THR A 4 -1.77 11.33 -15.36
CA THR A 4 -2.86 11.79 -16.21
C THR A 4 -4.18 11.53 -15.51
N LEU A 5 -4.86 12.59 -15.09
CA LEU A 5 -6.22 12.51 -14.58
C LEU A 5 -7.19 12.44 -15.77
N HIS A 6 -7.96 11.36 -15.87
CA HIS A 6 -8.92 11.16 -16.96
C HIS A 6 -10.31 11.66 -16.59
N LYS A 7 -10.75 11.36 -15.35
CA LYS A 7 -12.12 11.65 -14.92
C LYS A 7 -12.22 11.77 -13.41
N ASN A 8 -13.06 12.69 -12.95
CA ASN A 8 -13.57 12.69 -11.57
C ASN A 8 -14.94 12.02 -11.55
N ALA A 9 -15.28 11.33 -10.47
CA ALA A 9 -16.61 10.76 -10.32
C ALA A 9 -17.69 11.86 -10.34
N ALA A 10 -18.85 11.52 -10.87
CA ALA A 10 -20.03 12.35 -10.71
C ALA A 10 -20.62 12.22 -9.30
N GLY A 11 -21.39 13.23 -8.84
CA GLY A 11 -22.04 13.21 -7.53
C GLY A 11 -21.21 13.84 -6.41
N GLU A 12 -21.37 13.35 -5.19
CA GLU A 12 -20.73 13.91 -3.98
C GLU A 12 -19.31 13.36 -3.76
N SER A 13 -18.95 12.26 -4.42
CA SER A 13 -17.67 11.60 -4.28
C SER A 13 -16.53 12.41 -4.92
N ARG A 14 -15.35 12.37 -4.30
CA ARG A 14 -14.09 12.91 -4.83
C ARG A 14 -13.24 11.86 -5.55
N ALA A 15 -13.83 10.69 -5.86
CA ALA A 15 -13.12 9.61 -6.52
C ALA A 15 -12.58 10.05 -7.90
N ARG A 16 -11.38 9.58 -8.22
CA ARG A 16 -10.63 9.98 -9.42
C ARG A 16 -10.24 8.75 -10.24
N ARG A 17 -10.32 8.87 -11.57
CA ARG A 17 -9.81 7.90 -12.53
C ARG A 17 -8.59 8.49 -13.24
N GLY A 18 -7.44 7.85 -13.13
CA GLY A 18 -6.21 8.36 -13.74
C GLY A 18 -5.26 7.24 -14.19
N THR A 19 -4.09 7.66 -14.67
CA THR A 19 -2.98 6.77 -15.04
C THR A 19 -1.67 7.38 -14.54
N VAL A 20 -0.86 6.58 -13.83
CA VAL A 20 0.53 6.90 -13.49
C VAL A 20 1.43 6.27 -14.56
N HIS A 21 2.17 7.10 -15.31
CA HIS A 21 3.11 6.66 -16.34
C HIS A 21 4.51 6.52 -15.76
N LEU A 22 5.06 5.31 -15.79
CA LEU A 22 6.36 4.95 -15.21
C LEU A 22 7.26 4.28 -16.25
N ALA A 23 8.53 4.05 -15.90
CA ALA A 23 9.50 3.48 -16.83
C ALA A 23 9.16 2.03 -17.25
N HIS A 24 8.61 1.23 -16.33
CA HIS A 24 8.25 -0.17 -16.60
C HIS A 24 6.77 -0.38 -16.94
N GLY A 25 6.04 0.70 -17.26
CA GLY A 25 4.65 0.63 -17.72
C GLY A 25 3.70 1.56 -16.96
N ASP A 26 2.45 1.52 -17.36
CA ASP A 26 1.39 2.34 -16.83
C ASP A 26 0.67 1.65 -15.67
N VAL A 27 0.25 2.43 -14.67
CA VAL A 27 -0.58 1.99 -13.56
C VAL A 27 -1.91 2.73 -13.61
N GLN A 28 -2.99 1.97 -13.78
CA GLN A 28 -4.35 2.50 -13.80
C GLN A 28 -4.83 2.77 -12.37
N THR A 29 -5.26 4.00 -12.08
CA THR A 29 -5.74 4.37 -10.75
C THR A 29 -7.26 4.57 -10.71
N PRO A 30 -7.93 4.23 -9.57
CA PRO A 30 -7.36 3.69 -8.32
C PRO A 30 -6.68 2.33 -8.49
N ALA A 31 -5.59 2.11 -7.72
CA ALA A 31 -4.74 0.92 -7.82
C ALA A 31 -4.42 0.32 -6.44
N PHE A 32 -4.36 -1.00 -6.36
CA PHE A 32 -3.86 -1.71 -5.18
C PHE A 32 -2.55 -2.42 -5.51
N MET A 33 -1.53 -2.21 -4.67
CA MET A 33 -0.18 -2.78 -4.81
C MET A 33 -0.01 -4.00 -3.89
N PRO A 34 0.11 -5.24 -4.44
CA PRO A 34 0.50 -6.39 -3.64
C PRO A 34 1.88 -6.20 -3.01
N VAL A 35 2.01 -6.57 -1.72
CA VAL A 35 3.25 -6.37 -0.97
C VAL A 35 4.20 -7.55 -1.14
N GLY A 36 5.37 -7.28 -1.72
CA GLY A 36 6.47 -8.21 -1.93
C GLY A 36 7.67 -7.92 -1.02
N THR A 37 7.55 -8.24 0.29
CA THR A 37 8.49 -7.85 1.35
C THR A 37 9.97 -8.13 1.04
N TYR A 38 10.28 -9.30 0.48
CA TYR A 38 11.63 -9.71 0.10
C TYR A 38 11.79 -9.82 -1.43
N GLY A 39 11.16 -8.93 -2.18
CA GLY A 39 11.10 -9.04 -3.64
C GLY A 39 10.15 -10.14 -4.13
N THR A 40 9.32 -10.68 -3.25
CA THR A 40 8.30 -11.67 -3.61
C THR A 40 7.02 -11.44 -2.84
N VAL A 41 5.89 -11.48 -3.51
CA VAL A 41 4.58 -11.61 -2.87
C VAL A 41 4.46 -13.02 -2.33
N LYS A 42 4.29 -13.17 -1.01
CA LYS A 42 4.40 -14.46 -0.32
C LYS A 42 3.52 -15.54 -0.92
N GLY A 43 4.16 -16.62 -1.38
CA GLY A 43 3.48 -17.79 -1.96
C GLY A 43 3.02 -17.60 -3.41
N MET A 44 3.43 -16.52 -4.09
CA MET A 44 3.04 -16.21 -5.47
C MET A 44 4.24 -16.23 -6.41
N LEU A 45 4.06 -16.76 -7.60
CA LEU A 45 5.01 -16.59 -8.69
C LEU A 45 4.73 -15.26 -9.41
N PRO A 46 5.73 -14.63 -10.06
CA PRO A 46 5.51 -13.43 -10.86
C PRO A 46 4.40 -13.59 -11.90
N ARG A 47 4.30 -14.74 -12.58
CA ARG A 47 3.21 -15.04 -13.51
C ARG A 47 1.82 -14.98 -12.85
N ASP A 48 1.69 -15.50 -11.62
CA ASP A 48 0.41 -15.50 -10.91
C ASP A 48 0.01 -14.05 -10.54
N ILE A 49 1.00 -13.20 -10.23
CA ILE A 49 0.77 -11.77 -9.98
C ILE A 49 0.32 -11.04 -11.25
N HIS A 50 0.87 -11.42 -12.42
CA HIS A 50 0.38 -10.94 -13.71
C HIS A 50 -1.06 -11.40 -14.00
N GLU A 51 -1.35 -12.68 -13.78
CA GLU A 51 -2.67 -13.29 -14.07
C GLU A 51 -3.79 -12.69 -13.20
N ILE A 52 -3.52 -12.33 -11.95
CA ILE A 52 -4.51 -11.65 -11.11
C ILE A 52 -4.74 -10.19 -11.51
N GLY A 53 -3.96 -9.64 -12.45
CA GLY A 53 -4.14 -8.29 -12.99
C GLY A 53 -3.40 -7.19 -12.24
N ALA A 54 -2.39 -7.50 -11.41
CA ALA A 54 -1.57 -6.48 -10.77
C ALA A 54 -0.67 -5.76 -11.80
N GLU A 55 -0.67 -4.43 -11.74
CA GLU A 55 0.14 -3.58 -12.61
C GLU A 55 1.39 -3.04 -11.91
N ILE A 56 1.41 -3.08 -10.58
CA ILE A 56 2.49 -2.60 -9.72
C ILE A 56 2.56 -3.46 -8.47
N ILE A 57 3.77 -3.65 -7.94
CA ILE A 57 4.00 -4.30 -6.64
C ILE A 57 4.81 -3.38 -5.73
N LEU A 58 4.76 -3.65 -4.42
CA LEU A 58 5.56 -2.93 -3.42
C LEU A 58 6.67 -3.82 -2.88
N GLY A 59 7.91 -3.33 -2.88
CA GLY A 59 9.07 -3.94 -2.22
C GLY A 59 9.44 -3.20 -0.94
N ASN A 60 9.94 -3.92 0.08
CA ASN A 60 10.35 -3.30 1.33
C ASN A 60 11.87 -3.08 1.37
N THR A 61 12.29 -1.83 1.31
CA THR A 61 13.68 -1.37 1.30
C THR A 61 14.49 -1.93 2.47
N PHE A 62 13.97 -1.82 3.68
CA PHE A 62 14.62 -2.33 4.89
C PHE A 62 14.96 -3.82 4.80
N HIS A 63 14.01 -4.64 4.37
CA HIS A 63 14.19 -6.07 4.28
C HIS A 63 15.17 -6.47 3.18
N LEU A 64 15.08 -5.83 2.01
CA LEU A 64 15.97 -6.10 0.87
C LEU A 64 17.39 -5.61 1.13
N TRP A 65 17.57 -4.51 1.84
CA TRP A 65 18.88 -4.02 2.28
C TRP A 65 19.59 -4.99 3.23
N LEU A 66 18.87 -5.52 4.22
CA LEU A 66 19.44 -6.48 5.17
C LEU A 66 19.65 -7.86 4.53
N ARG A 67 18.83 -8.25 3.58
CA ARG A 67 18.91 -9.53 2.87
C ARG A 67 18.12 -9.49 1.55
N PRO A 68 18.74 -9.72 0.36
CA PRO A 68 20.09 -10.26 0.15
C PRO A 68 21.24 -9.26 0.28
N THR A 69 21.01 -7.99 0.49
CA THR A 69 21.84 -6.78 0.43
C THR A 69 21.83 -6.13 -0.96
N THR A 70 22.16 -4.83 -1.00
CA THR A 70 22.22 -4.06 -2.25
C THR A 70 23.26 -4.58 -3.21
N ASP A 71 24.43 -5.04 -2.71
CA ASP A 71 25.53 -5.58 -3.54
C ASP A 71 25.09 -6.75 -4.42
N VAL A 72 24.15 -7.57 -3.94
CA VAL A 72 23.59 -8.67 -4.73
C VAL A 72 22.67 -8.12 -5.81
N ILE A 73 21.77 -7.20 -5.46
CA ILE A 73 20.74 -6.67 -6.37
C ILE A 73 21.39 -5.82 -7.47
N ASP A 74 22.42 -5.03 -7.14
CA ASP A 74 23.20 -4.22 -8.10
C ASP A 74 23.80 -5.06 -9.24
N LYS A 75 24.22 -6.30 -8.95
CA LYS A 75 24.75 -7.21 -9.98
C LYS A 75 23.71 -7.62 -11.02
N PHE A 76 22.41 -7.48 -10.71
CA PHE A 76 21.31 -7.72 -11.64
C PHE A 76 20.82 -6.45 -12.31
N GLY A 77 21.35 -5.26 -11.94
CA GLY A 77 20.89 -3.97 -12.46
C GLY A 77 19.61 -3.44 -11.79
N GLY A 78 19.19 -4.06 -10.71
CA GLY A 78 18.01 -3.66 -9.95
C GLY A 78 17.06 -4.81 -9.58
N LEU A 79 15.98 -4.46 -8.93
CA LEU A 79 15.04 -5.42 -8.37
C LEU A 79 14.23 -6.14 -9.47
N HIS A 80 13.91 -5.47 -10.58
CA HIS A 80 13.13 -6.05 -11.68
C HIS A 80 13.76 -7.34 -12.22
N ASP A 81 15.00 -7.28 -12.63
CA ASP A 81 15.72 -8.45 -13.16
C ASP A 81 16.01 -9.48 -12.06
N PHE A 82 16.30 -9.02 -10.84
CA PHE A 82 16.57 -9.92 -9.72
C PHE A 82 15.38 -10.83 -9.38
N ILE A 83 14.13 -10.30 -9.46
CA ILE A 83 12.93 -11.07 -9.11
C ILE A 83 12.14 -11.58 -10.33
N GLY A 84 12.53 -11.22 -11.53
CA GLY A 84 11.81 -11.60 -12.76
C GLY A 84 10.44 -10.90 -12.91
N TRP A 85 10.35 -9.62 -12.51
CA TRP A 85 9.15 -8.79 -12.62
C TRP A 85 9.41 -7.61 -13.56
N ASN A 86 8.60 -7.47 -14.61
CA ASN A 86 8.82 -6.51 -15.69
C ASN A 86 7.82 -5.33 -15.70
N LYS A 87 7.03 -5.17 -14.64
CA LYS A 87 6.11 -4.05 -14.46
C LYS A 87 6.58 -3.14 -13.31
N PRO A 88 5.92 -1.99 -13.08
CA PRO A 88 6.28 -1.06 -12.02
C PRO A 88 6.49 -1.67 -10.64
N ILE A 89 7.47 -1.10 -9.92
CA ILE A 89 7.75 -1.39 -8.52
C ILE A 89 7.78 -0.07 -7.75
N LEU A 90 7.08 -0.02 -6.61
CA LEU A 90 7.28 0.98 -5.58
C LEU A 90 8.12 0.37 -4.45
N THR A 91 9.13 1.08 -3.96
CA THR A 91 9.81 0.70 -2.71
C THR A 91 9.48 1.69 -1.60
N ASP A 92 9.16 1.17 -0.40
CA ASP A 92 9.03 2.00 0.78
C ASP A 92 10.39 2.57 1.22
N SER A 93 10.39 3.48 2.20
CA SER A 93 11.62 4.10 2.69
C SER A 93 12.41 3.24 3.69
N GLY A 94 11.81 2.20 4.23
CA GLY A 94 12.30 1.46 5.40
C GLY A 94 11.96 2.09 6.74
N GLY A 95 11.40 3.30 6.77
CA GLY A 95 11.08 4.04 8.01
C GLY A 95 10.11 3.30 8.92
N PHE A 96 8.99 2.82 8.38
CA PHE A 96 7.97 2.10 9.16
C PHE A 96 8.49 0.79 9.76
N GLN A 97 9.34 0.03 9.04
CA GLN A 97 9.92 -1.21 9.55
C GLN A 97 10.86 -0.93 10.73
N VAL A 98 11.67 0.12 10.64
CA VAL A 98 12.50 0.58 11.75
C VAL A 98 11.64 1.12 12.89
N PHE A 99 10.54 1.83 12.57
CA PHE A 99 9.54 2.25 13.56
C PHE A 99 8.99 1.04 14.35
N SER A 100 8.67 -0.05 13.70
CA SER A 100 8.10 -1.26 14.33
C SER A 100 9.07 -1.99 15.28
N LEU A 101 10.38 -1.68 15.24
CA LEU A 101 11.38 -2.25 16.16
C LEU A 101 11.27 -1.71 17.61
N GLY A 102 10.48 -0.67 17.85
CA GLY A 102 10.19 -0.16 19.19
C GLY A 102 11.44 0.26 19.96
N ALA A 103 11.62 -0.27 21.19
CA ALA A 103 12.74 0.07 22.09
C ALA A 103 14.13 -0.27 21.55
N MET A 104 14.25 -1.05 20.47
CA MET A 104 15.54 -1.40 19.87
C MET A 104 16.09 -0.32 18.93
N ARG A 105 15.41 0.82 18.80
CA ARG A 105 15.83 1.94 17.95
C ARG A 105 16.10 3.20 18.74
N LYS A 106 16.94 4.08 18.20
CA LYS A 106 17.16 5.44 18.67
C LYS A 106 17.11 6.39 17.47
N ILE A 107 16.12 7.29 17.49
CA ILE A 107 15.95 8.33 16.49
C ILE A 107 16.80 9.54 16.89
N VAL A 108 17.52 10.10 15.93
CA VAL A 108 18.31 11.31 16.04
C VAL A 108 18.12 12.15 14.77
N GLU A 109 18.58 13.40 14.76
CA GLU A 109 18.44 14.28 13.60
C GLU A 109 19.06 13.69 12.32
N GLU A 110 20.18 12.98 12.47
CA GLU A 110 20.92 12.39 11.34
C GLU A 110 20.21 11.16 10.76
N GLY A 111 19.37 10.46 11.53
CA GLY A 111 18.72 9.21 11.12
C GLY A 111 18.36 8.32 12.30
N VAL A 112 18.34 7.01 12.11
CA VAL A 112 17.91 6.04 13.10
C VAL A 112 18.98 4.96 13.33
N HIS A 113 19.40 4.82 14.58
CA HIS A 113 20.22 3.69 15.04
C HIS A 113 19.33 2.55 15.52
N PHE A 114 19.61 1.36 15.07
CA PHE A 114 18.87 0.16 15.52
C PHE A 114 19.74 -1.10 15.50
N ARG A 115 19.19 -2.21 15.97
CA ARG A 115 19.82 -3.52 15.83
C ARG A 115 19.12 -4.32 14.73
N SER A 116 19.94 -4.89 13.84
CA SER A 116 19.45 -5.79 12.81
C SER A 116 18.68 -6.96 13.43
N PRO A 117 17.45 -7.23 13.00
CA PRO A 117 16.68 -8.39 13.48
C PRO A 117 17.22 -9.72 12.95
N ILE A 118 18.20 -9.70 12.03
CA ILE A 118 18.80 -10.90 11.44
C ILE A 118 19.92 -11.44 12.30
N ASP A 119 20.82 -10.57 12.74
CA ASP A 119 22.09 -10.95 13.42
C ASP A 119 22.43 -10.10 14.65
N GLY A 120 21.59 -9.12 15.00
CA GLY A 120 21.79 -8.22 16.14
C GLY A 120 22.85 -7.14 15.92
N ALA A 121 23.46 -7.03 14.73
CA ALA A 121 24.44 -6.01 14.42
C ALA A 121 23.88 -4.59 14.60
N LYS A 122 24.72 -3.64 14.98
CA LYS A 122 24.35 -2.22 15.05
C LYS A 122 24.27 -1.67 13.63
N VAL A 123 23.17 -1.07 13.30
CA VAL A 123 22.88 -0.51 11.99
C VAL A 123 22.44 0.95 12.14
N PHE A 124 22.77 1.76 11.16
CA PHE A 124 22.33 3.15 11.04
C PHE A 124 21.68 3.36 9.69
N LEU A 125 20.49 3.94 9.66
CA LEU A 125 19.73 4.31 8.48
C LEU A 125 19.45 5.81 8.51
N SER A 126 19.88 6.52 7.47
CA SER A 126 19.62 7.95 7.28
C SER A 126 18.78 8.17 6.03
N PRO A 127 18.23 9.39 5.81
CA PRO A 127 17.60 9.76 4.55
C PRO A 127 18.47 9.46 3.33
N GLU A 128 19.75 9.81 3.36
CA GLU A 128 20.70 9.57 2.26
C GLU A 128 20.90 8.07 2.01
N ILE A 129 21.10 7.28 3.08
CA ILE A 129 21.27 5.83 2.98
C ILE A 129 20.01 5.18 2.41
N SER A 130 18.80 5.62 2.83
CA SER A 130 17.55 5.13 2.27
C SER A 130 17.46 5.41 0.77
N MET A 131 17.84 6.61 0.32
CA MET A 131 17.86 6.95 -1.10
C MET A 131 18.89 6.12 -1.89
N GLN A 132 20.07 5.88 -1.33
CA GLN A 132 21.11 5.03 -1.95
C GLN A 132 20.66 3.58 -2.10
N ILE A 133 19.99 3.03 -1.05
CA ILE A 133 19.43 1.68 -1.12
C ILE A 133 18.36 1.61 -2.21
N GLN A 134 17.40 2.53 -2.23
CA GLN A 134 16.32 2.53 -3.22
C GLN A 134 16.85 2.80 -4.65
N TYR A 135 17.95 3.55 -4.78
CA TYR A 135 18.66 3.70 -6.05
C TYR A 135 19.22 2.36 -6.55
N SER A 136 19.86 1.57 -5.68
CA SER A 136 20.33 0.21 -5.99
C SER A 136 19.17 -0.75 -6.31
N LEU A 137 18.02 -0.61 -5.64
CA LEU A 137 16.82 -1.38 -5.95
C LEU A 137 16.21 -1.00 -7.31
N ASN A 138 16.48 0.19 -7.81
CA ASN A 138 16.01 0.74 -9.09
C ASN A 138 14.49 0.62 -9.28
N SER A 139 13.73 0.93 -8.24
CA SER A 139 12.26 0.94 -8.28
C SER A 139 11.74 2.16 -9.02
N ASP A 140 10.57 2.04 -9.68
CA ASP A 140 9.93 3.14 -10.42
C ASP A 140 9.46 4.28 -9.53
N ILE A 141 9.00 3.95 -8.32
CA ILE A 141 8.59 4.91 -7.29
C ILE A 141 9.41 4.67 -6.03
N VAL A 142 10.07 5.72 -5.58
CA VAL A 142 10.91 5.80 -4.39
C VAL A 142 10.17 6.61 -3.34
N MET A 143 10.16 6.17 -2.08
CA MET A 143 9.53 6.90 -0.97
C MET A 143 10.56 7.67 -0.15
N GLN A 144 10.23 8.91 0.28
CA GLN A 144 11.07 9.62 1.24
C GLN A 144 11.21 8.83 2.54
N PHE A 145 12.35 8.97 3.23
CA PHE A 145 12.51 8.48 4.59
C PHE A 145 11.82 9.42 5.57
N ASP A 146 10.93 8.91 6.39
CA ASP A 146 10.09 9.66 7.32
C ASP A 146 10.06 9.04 8.71
N GLU A 147 9.62 9.80 9.69
CA GLU A 147 9.30 9.31 11.02
C GLU A 147 7.79 9.11 11.14
N CYS A 148 7.38 7.84 11.29
CA CYS A 148 5.99 7.50 11.57
C CYS A 148 5.68 7.78 13.05
N THR A 149 4.85 8.79 13.32
CA THR A 149 4.41 9.13 14.69
C THR A 149 3.57 7.98 15.27
N PRO A 150 3.83 7.52 16.50
CA PRO A 150 2.98 6.51 17.15
C PRO A 150 1.59 7.07 17.47
N TYR A 151 0.59 6.19 17.57
CA TYR A 151 -0.74 6.55 18.05
C TYR A 151 -0.98 5.94 19.44
N PRO A 152 -1.57 6.68 20.40
CA PRO A 152 -1.84 8.12 20.33
C PRO A 152 -0.57 8.98 20.51
N ALA A 153 -0.59 10.18 19.96
CA ALA A 153 0.47 11.18 20.16
C ALA A 153 -0.14 12.52 20.58
N THR A 154 0.58 13.27 21.41
CA THR A 154 0.21 14.65 21.72
C THR A 154 0.48 15.57 20.53
N PRO A 155 -0.15 16.76 20.44
CA PRO A 155 0.14 17.74 19.39
C PRO A 155 1.64 18.10 19.29
N SER A 156 2.32 18.24 20.42
CA SER A 156 3.76 18.56 20.46
C SER A 156 4.63 17.42 19.93
N GLU A 157 4.32 16.16 20.27
CA GLU A 157 5.03 14.99 19.74
C GLU A 157 4.82 14.86 18.23
N ALA A 158 3.58 15.04 17.77
CA ALA A 158 3.25 14.99 16.35
C ALA A 158 3.92 16.12 15.55
N ASP A 159 3.99 17.33 16.11
CA ASP A 159 4.68 18.46 15.48
C ASP A 159 6.20 18.24 15.40
N THR A 160 6.82 17.74 16.47
CA THR A 160 8.26 17.41 16.48
C THR A 160 8.59 16.35 15.43
N SER A 161 7.79 15.30 15.33
CA SER A 161 7.95 14.20 14.38
C SER A 161 7.78 14.67 12.93
N LEU A 162 6.75 15.47 12.67
CA LEU A 162 6.52 16.01 11.33
C LEU A 162 7.64 16.95 10.87
N GLU A 163 8.15 17.82 11.75
CA GLU A 163 9.28 18.71 11.45
C GLU A 163 10.54 17.91 11.11
N LEU A 164 10.82 16.84 11.84
CA LEU A 164 11.92 15.93 11.51
C LEU A 164 11.70 15.29 10.13
N SER A 165 10.48 14.81 9.86
CA SER A 165 10.13 14.19 8.57
C SER A 165 10.27 15.18 7.40
N LEU A 166 9.97 16.47 7.58
CA LEU A 166 10.18 17.50 6.56
C LEU A 166 11.67 17.71 6.27
N ARG A 167 12.51 17.86 7.31
CA ARG A 167 13.97 17.97 7.13
C ARG A 167 14.58 16.73 6.46
N TRP A 168 14.08 15.54 6.81
CA TRP A 168 14.48 14.30 6.16
C TRP A 168 13.98 14.21 4.72
N GLY A 169 12.78 14.74 4.42
CA GLY A 169 12.25 14.85 3.07
C GLY A 169 13.13 15.69 2.17
N GLU A 170 13.59 16.85 2.64
CA GLU A 170 14.54 17.71 1.91
C GLU A 170 15.89 17.01 1.67
N ARG A 171 16.42 16.33 2.68
CA ARG A 171 17.65 15.53 2.56
C ARG A 171 17.49 14.37 1.55
N CYS A 172 16.34 13.68 1.56
CA CYS A 172 16.00 12.66 0.56
C CYS A 172 15.99 13.25 -0.85
N LYS A 173 15.33 14.38 -1.04
CA LYS A 173 15.26 15.06 -2.33
C LYS A 173 16.64 15.43 -2.85
N ASN A 174 17.48 16.02 -2.02
CA ASN A 174 18.85 16.40 -2.35
C ASN A 174 19.72 15.19 -2.73
N GLU A 175 19.64 14.09 -1.97
CA GLU A 175 20.42 12.88 -2.30
C GLU A 175 19.89 12.19 -3.56
N HIS A 176 18.57 12.14 -3.74
CA HIS A 176 17.96 11.60 -4.96
C HIS A 176 18.44 12.32 -6.23
N GLU A 177 18.49 13.65 -6.19
CA GLU A 177 19.01 14.49 -7.29
C GLU A 177 20.51 14.30 -7.49
N LYS A 178 21.30 14.26 -6.43
CA LYS A 178 22.74 14.03 -6.43
C LYS A 178 23.10 12.67 -7.04
N LEU A 179 22.30 11.62 -6.77
CA LEU A 179 22.45 10.30 -7.38
C LEU A 179 22.07 10.29 -8.87
N GLY A 180 21.46 11.36 -9.39
CA GLY A 180 20.94 11.42 -10.75
C GLY A 180 19.79 10.44 -10.99
N ASN A 181 19.09 10.02 -9.94
CA ASN A 181 17.97 9.09 -10.03
C ASN A 181 16.83 9.72 -10.86
N LYS A 182 16.32 8.99 -11.85
CA LYS A 182 15.23 9.43 -12.73
C LYS A 182 13.86 8.88 -12.37
N ASN A 183 13.83 7.98 -11.39
CA ASN A 183 12.61 7.38 -10.89
C ASN A 183 11.82 8.40 -10.06
N ALA A 184 10.53 8.18 -9.88
CA ALA A 184 9.68 9.10 -9.15
C ALA A 184 10.01 9.08 -7.64
N LEU A 185 10.03 10.26 -7.01
CA LEU A 185 10.16 10.39 -5.55
C LEU A 185 8.86 10.92 -4.95
N PHE A 186 8.28 10.17 -4.00
CA PHE A 186 7.05 10.56 -3.29
C PHE A 186 7.36 11.09 -1.90
N GLY A 187 6.70 12.20 -1.54
CA GLY A 187 6.68 12.76 -0.19
C GLY A 187 5.63 12.08 0.68
N ILE A 188 5.85 12.04 2.00
CA ILE A 188 4.94 11.42 2.97
C ILE A 188 4.42 12.45 3.95
N ILE A 189 3.11 12.71 3.92
CA ILE A 189 2.42 13.64 4.81
C ILE A 189 2.27 12.98 6.18
N GLN A 190 2.81 13.63 7.21
CA GLN A 190 2.68 13.25 8.62
C GLN A 190 1.82 14.29 9.37
N GLY A 191 1.65 14.17 10.69
CA GLY A 191 0.88 15.13 11.52
C GLY A 191 -0.19 14.46 12.40
N SER A 192 -0.14 13.13 12.56
CA SER A 192 -1.09 12.35 13.38
C SER A 192 -2.55 12.67 12.99
N MET A 193 -3.45 12.86 13.95
CA MET A 193 -4.87 13.18 13.71
C MET A 193 -5.16 14.70 13.73
N TYR A 194 -4.11 15.54 13.69
CA TYR A 194 -4.26 16.99 13.83
C TYR A 194 -4.27 17.68 12.46
N ARG A 195 -5.42 18.29 12.10
CA ARG A 195 -5.62 18.92 10.79
C ARG A 195 -4.54 19.97 10.48
N ASN A 196 -4.32 20.92 11.41
CA ASN A 196 -3.31 21.95 11.23
C ASN A 196 -1.88 21.42 11.02
N LEU A 197 -1.55 20.26 11.63
CA LEU A 197 -0.24 19.63 11.43
C LEU A 197 -0.16 18.92 10.09
N ARG A 198 -1.24 18.30 9.64
CA ARG A 198 -1.33 17.69 8.28
C ARG A 198 -1.19 18.75 7.19
N GLU A 199 -1.88 19.89 7.34
CA GLU A 199 -1.78 21.04 6.45
C GLU A 199 -0.34 21.58 6.41
N LYS A 200 0.28 21.81 7.58
CA LYS A 200 1.70 22.21 7.69
C LYS A 200 2.66 21.22 7.01
N SER A 201 2.44 19.92 7.21
CA SER A 201 3.23 18.86 6.57
C SER A 201 3.11 18.93 5.04
N LEU A 202 1.89 19.04 4.53
CA LEU A 202 1.64 19.14 3.09
C LEU A 202 2.29 20.41 2.50
N GLU A 203 2.12 21.57 3.13
CA GLU A 203 2.75 22.83 2.69
C GLU A 203 4.28 22.70 2.59
N GLY A 204 4.92 22.12 3.62
CA GLY A 204 6.36 21.88 3.62
C GLY A 204 6.80 20.94 2.49
N LEU A 205 6.07 19.84 2.27
CA LEU A 205 6.36 18.89 1.18
C LEU A 205 6.13 19.50 -0.21
N LEU A 206 5.12 20.36 -0.37
CA LEU A 206 4.89 21.10 -1.62
C LEU A 206 6.02 22.08 -1.93
N ALA A 207 6.57 22.72 -0.90
CA ALA A 207 7.73 23.62 -1.05
C ALA A 207 9.00 22.87 -1.48
N ILE A 208 9.22 21.64 -0.98
CA ILE A 208 10.34 20.76 -1.38
C ILE A 208 10.12 20.26 -2.81
N GLY A 209 8.91 19.88 -3.18
CA GLY A 209 8.50 19.43 -4.52
C GLY A 209 8.78 17.95 -4.77
N PHE A 210 7.72 17.15 -4.77
CA PHE A 210 7.75 15.71 -5.05
C PHE A 210 6.93 15.35 -6.29
N ASP A 211 7.15 14.16 -6.85
CA ASP A 211 6.41 13.66 -8.00
C ASP A 211 5.01 13.16 -7.63
N GLY A 212 4.80 12.74 -6.40
CA GLY A 212 3.54 12.31 -5.81
C GLY A 212 3.56 12.44 -4.30
N TYR A 213 2.41 12.26 -3.66
CA TYR A 213 2.27 12.46 -2.22
C TYR A 213 1.54 11.29 -1.58
N ALA A 214 2.10 10.79 -0.48
CA ALA A 214 1.50 9.73 0.32
C ALA A 214 0.94 10.28 1.63
N ILE A 215 -0.15 9.68 2.10
CA ILE A 215 -0.74 9.93 3.41
C ILE A 215 -0.19 8.86 4.34
N GLY A 216 0.77 9.24 5.19
CA GLY A 216 1.37 8.39 6.20
C GLY A 216 0.75 8.57 7.58
N GLY A 217 1.18 7.79 8.57
CA GLY A 217 0.74 7.90 9.96
C GLY A 217 -0.76 7.64 10.18
N LEU A 218 -1.39 6.88 9.29
CA LEU A 218 -2.73 6.31 9.44
C LEU A 218 -2.63 4.78 9.45
N SER A 219 -3.67 4.09 9.96
CA SER A 219 -3.67 2.62 10.18
C SER A 219 -2.56 2.16 11.13
N VAL A 220 -2.25 2.99 12.14
CA VAL A 220 -1.22 2.75 13.16
C VAL A 220 -1.82 2.48 14.56
N GLY A 221 -3.14 2.30 14.63
CA GLY A 221 -3.86 1.95 15.86
C GLY A 221 -5.00 2.91 16.22
N GLU A 222 -5.23 3.95 15.45
CA GLU A 222 -6.34 4.89 15.60
C GLU A 222 -7.69 4.22 15.31
N PRO A 223 -8.81 4.73 15.90
CA PRO A 223 -10.16 4.39 15.50
C PRO A 223 -10.41 4.72 14.01
N LYS A 224 -11.25 3.91 13.36
CA LYS A 224 -11.57 4.11 11.93
C LYS A 224 -12.14 5.50 11.64
N GLU A 225 -12.94 6.01 12.56
CA GLU A 225 -13.57 7.32 12.46
C GLU A 225 -12.54 8.46 12.40
N GLU A 226 -11.44 8.35 13.15
CA GLU A 226 -10.36 9.33 13.12
C GLU A 226 -9.58 9.28 11.79
N MET A 227 -9.30 8.06 11.28
CA MET A 227 -8.70 7.91 9.95
C MET A 227 -9.59 8.54 8.87
N MET A 228 -10.90 8.27 8.89
CA MET A 228 -11.83 8.84 7.92
C MET A 228 -11.93 10.36 8.03
N ALA A 229 -11.93 10.91 9.25
CA ALA A 229 -11.93 12.35 9.47
C ALA A 229 -10.72 13.06 8.85
N VAL A 230 -9.54 12.43 8.85
CA VAL A 230 -8.36 12.95 8.12
C VAL A 230 -8.60 12.89 6.62
N LEU A 231 -9.15 11.80 6.10
CA LEU A 231 -9.42 11.64 4.68
C LEU A 231 -10.57 12.51 4.16
N ASP A 232 -11.45 13.03 5.03
CA ASP A 232 -12.56 13.91 4.65
C ASP A 232 -12.08 15.28 4.10
N TYR A 233 -10.86 15.72 4.42
CA TYR A 233 -10.30 16.99 3.93
C TYR A 233 -8.97 16.84 3.18
N LEU A 234 -8.03 16.03 3.71
CA LEU A 234 -6.64 16.04 3.24
C LEU A 234 -6.46 15.75 1.75
N PRO A 235 -7.16 14.78 1.13
CA PRO A 235 -6.97 14.53 -0.30
C PRO A 235 -7.33 15.73 -1.19
N ASP A 236 -8.25 16.59 -0.79
CA ASP A 236 -8.61 17.79 -1.56
C ASP A 236 -7.53 18.86 -1.53
N ASP A 237 -6.81 18.96 -0.43
CA ASP A 237 -5.70 19.90 -0.29
C ASP A 237 -4.47 19.46 -1.09
N MET A 238 -4.39 18.16 -1.46
CA MET A 238 -3.30 17.60 -2.25
C MET A 238 -3.41 17.98 -3.74
N PRO A 239 -2.29 18.17 -4.48
CA PRO A 239 -2.30 18.55 -5.88
C PRO A 239 -3.16 17.64 -6.76
N ALA A 240 -3.97 18.23 -7.64
CA ALA A 240 -4.86 17.49 -8.53
C ALA A 240 -4.10 16.74 -9.65
N ASP A 241 -2.94 17.25 -10.04
CA ASP A 241 -2.07 16.71 -11.09
C ASP A 241 -1.03 15.70 -10.57
N LYS A 242 -1.15 15.27 -9.32
CA LYS A 242 -0.28 14.28 -8.68
C LYS A 242 -1.09 13.10 -8.14
N PRO A 243 -0.50 11.87 -8.14
CA PRO A 243 -1.13 10.72 -7.50
C PRO A 243 -1.12 10.86 -5.98
N ARG A 244 -2.18 10.35 -5.34
CA ARG A 244 -2.42 10.37 -3.90
C ARG A 244 -2.40 8.94 -3.37
N TYR A 245 -1.46 8.63 -2.50
CA TYR A 245 -1.23 7.27 -2.01
C TYR A 245 -1.54 7.18 -0.51
N LEU A 246 -2.48 6.31 -0.12
CA LEU A 246 -2.76 5.99 1.29
C LEU A 246 -2.00 4.72 1.68
N MET A 247 -1.03 4.86 2.58
CA MET A 247 -0.10 3.82 2.95
C MET A 247 -0.71 2.81 3.94
N GLY A 248 -0.51 1.52 3.69
CA GLY A 248 -0.84 0.44 4.63
C GLY A 248 -2.34 0.15 4.82
N VAL A 249 -3.22 0.72 4.01
CA VAL A 249 -4.68 0.54 4.08
C VAL A 249 -5.16 -0.30 2.88
N GLY A 250 -6.03 -1.25 3.00
CA GLY A 250 -6.53 -1.88 4.22
C GLY A 250 -7.58 -2.92 3.88
N LYS A 251 -8.70 -2.89 4.58
CA LYS A 251 -9.85 -3.72 4.23
C LYS A 251 -10.56 -3.20 2.99
N PRO A 252 -11.32 -4.05 2.27
CA PRO A 252 -12.07 -3.61 1.08
C PRO A 252 -12.95 -2.38 1.32
N GLU A 253 -13.67 -2.35 2.43
CA GLU A 253 -14.53 -1.23 2.80
C GLU A 253 -13.74 0.06 3.10
N ASP A 254 -12.53 -0.04 3.66
CA ASP A 254 -11.67 1.12 3.93
C ASP A 254 -11.10 1.70 2.62
N ILE A 255 -10.78 0.83 1.67
CA ILE A 255 -10.33 1.24 0.33
C ILE A 255 -11.46 1.96 -0.42
N VAL A 256 -12.68 1.39 -0.44
CA VAL A 256 -13.84 2.04 -1.08
C VAL A 256 -14.07 3.43 -0.48
N GLU A 257 -14.04 3.57 0.86
CA GLU A 257 -14.21 4.86 1.53
C GLU A 257 -13.08 5.84 1.26
N ALA A 258 -11.84 5.38 1.17
CA ALA A 258 -10.72 6.24 0.83
C ALA A 258 -10.76 6.69 -0.65
N VAL A 259 -11.18 5.82 -1.57
CA VAL A 259 -11.43 6.22 -2.97
C VAL A 259 -12.55 7.27 -3.07
N ARG A 260 -13.65 7.11 -2.31
CA ARG A 260 -14.72 8.11 -2.23
C ARG A 260 -14.21 9.48 -1.82
N ARG A 261 -13.08 9.55 -1.11
CA ARG A 261 -12.41 10.76 -0.61
C ARG A 261 -11.25 11.23 -1.49
N GLY A 262 -11.02 10.58 -2.63
CA GLY A 262 -10.06 11.03 -3.64
C GLY A 262 -8.67 10.42 -3.57
N VAL A 263 -8.50 9.27 -2.90
CA VAL A 263 -7.25 8.51 -2.88
C VAL A 263 -7.11 7.63 -4.14
N ASP A 264 -5.89 7.54 -4.68
CA ASP A 264 -5.61 6.85 -5.94
C ASP A 264 -4.86 5.52 -5.78
N MET A 265 -4.01 5.39 -4.76
CA MET A 265 -3.10 4.24 -4.63
C MET A 265 -3.15 3.67 -3.21
N PHE A 266 -3.00 2.35 -3.11
CA PHE A 266 -3.10 1.60 -1.85
C PHE A 266 -2.10 0.46 -1.83
N ASP A 267 -1.62 0.11 -0.63
CA ASP A 267 -0.95 -1.14 -0.33
C ASP A 267 -1.45 -1.69 1.00
N CYS A 268 -1.41 -2.99 1.17
CA CYS A 268 -1.58 -3.61 2.49
C CYS A 268 -1.11 -5.07 2.45
N VAL A 269 -0.52 -5.54 3.54
CA VAL A 269 -0.20 -6.95 3.74
C VAL A 269 -1.42 -7.82 4.04
N MET A 270 -2.56 -7.20 4.31
CA MET A 270 -3.77 -7.89 4.78
C MET A 270 -4.27 -8.98 3.81
N PRO A 271 -4.37 -8.78 2.48
CA PRO A 271 -4.85 -9.82 1.59
C PRO A 271 -4.02 -11.10 1.68
N THR A 272 -2.70 -10.97 1.64
CA THR A 272 -1.78 -12.10 1.69
C THR A 272 -1.66 -12.70 3.09
N ARG A 273 -1.63 -11.85 4.14
CA ARG A 273 -1.58 -12.32 5.54
C ARG A 273 -2.85 -13.05 5.93
N ASN A 274 -4.01 -12.50 5.61
CA ASN A 274 -5.30 -13.11 5.91
C ASN A 274 -5.49 -14.44 5.15
N ALA A 275 -5.06 -14.51 3.88
CA ALA A 275 -5.11 -15.75 3.10
C ALA A 275 -4.35 -16.89 3.79
N ARG A 276 -3.13 -16.64 4.26
CA ARG A 276 -2.33 -17.63 4.99
C ARG A 276 -2.95 -18.05 6.33
N ASN A 277 -3.85 -17.23 6.88
CA ASN A 277 -4.60 -17.51 8.10
C ASN A 277 -6.03 -18.04 7.83
N GLY A 278 -6.31 -18.42 6.58
CA GLY A 278 -7.60 -18.99 6.19
C GLY A 278 -8.78 -18.01 6.26
N HIS A 279 -8.50 -16.71 6.03
CA HIS A 279 -9.49 -15.65 5.96
C HIS A 279 -9.51 -15.08 4.55
N TYR A 280 -10.61 -15.24 3.85
CA TYR A 280 -10.76 -14.85 2.45
C TYR A 280 -11.82 -13.78 2.29
N PHE A 281 -11.51 -12.77 1.47
CA PHE A 281 -12.44 -11.71 1.09
C PHE A 281 -13.26 -12.18 -0.11
N THR A 282 -14.56 -12.01 -0.08
CA THR A 282 -15.45 -12.36 -1.19
C THR A 282 -16.44 -11.24 -1.48
N THR A 283 -17.11 -11.30 -2.62
CA THR A 283 -18.20 -10.38 -2.99
C THR A 283 -19.29 -10.33 -1.92
N PHE A 284 -19.51 -11.44 -1.22
CA PHE A 284 -20.61 -11.60 -0.25
C PHE A 284 -20.14 -11.67 1.21
N GLY A 285 -19.06 -10.97 1.53
CA GLY A 285 -18.47 -10.93 2.86
C GLY A 285 -17.29 -11.90 3.04
N ALA A 286 -16.73 -11.94 4.25
CA ALA A 286 -15.54 -12.71 4.51
C ALA A 286 -15.80 -14.18 4.82
N VAL A 287 -15.01 -15.08 4.25
CA VAL A 287 -15.05 -16.52 4.51
C VAL A 287 -13.89 -16.94 5.40
N LYS A 288 -14.19 -17.55 6.56
CA LYS A 288 -13.19 -18.15 7.46
C LYS A 288 -13.15 -19.65 7.21
N ILE A 289 -12.23 -20.12 6.35
CA ILE A 289 -12.19 -21.50 5.86
C ILE A 289 -11.98 -22.55 6.95
N LYS A 290 -11.42 -22.17 8.10
CA LYS A 290 -11.23 -23.05 9.25
C LYS A 290 -12.54 -23.55 9.90
N ASN A 291 -13.66 -22.88 9.62
CA ASN A 291 -14.96 -23.20 10.23
C ASN A 291 -15.50 -24.54 9.66
N ALA A 292 -16.08 -25.37 10.54
CA ALA A 292 -16.54 -26.71 10.20
C ALA A 292 -17.64 -26.75 9.12
N VAL A 293 -18.39 -25.66 8.95
CA VAL A 293 -19.42 -25.53 7.91
C VAL A 293 -18.87 -25.77 6.50
N HIS A 294 -17.58 -25.49 6.28
CA HIS A 294 -16.94 -25.63 4.97
C HIS A 294 -16.45 -27.07 4.67
N ARG A 295 -16.55 -28.00 5.62
CA ARG A 295 -16.05 -29.36 5.48
C ARG A 295 -16.64 -30.12 4.27
N PHE A 296 -17.90 -29.86 3.97
CA PHE A 296 -18.65 -30.51 2.88
C PHE A 296 -19.13 -29.53 1.81
N ASP A 297 -18.66 -28.28 1.86
CA ASP A 297 -19.10 -27.19 0.98
C ASP A 297 -18.41 -27.33 -0.39
N GLN A 298 -19.18 -27.72 -1.40
CA GLN A 298 -18.71 -27.92 -2.77
C GLN A 298 -18.63 -26.62 -3.60
N SER A 299 -19.11 -25.50 -3.06
CA SER A 299 -19.08 -24.21 -3.74
C SER A 299 -17.64 -23.61 -3.79
N PRO A 300 -17.36 -22.73 -4.75
CA PRO A 300 -16.11 -21.94 -4.74
C PRO A 300 -16.07 -20.97 -3.56
N LEU A 301 -14.91 -20.34 -3.32
CA LEU A 301 -14.80 -19.27 -2.31
C LEU A 301 -15.77 -18.14 -2.60
N ASP A 302 -15.85 -17.71 -3.86
CA ASP A 302 -16.69 -16.62 -4.34
C ASP A 302 -17.23 -17.02 -5.73
N SER A 303 -18.56 -17.04 -5.89
CA SER A 303 -19.22 -17.40 -7.14
C SER A 303 -19.01 -16.37 -8.26
N GLU A 304 -18.70 -15.12 -7.89
CA GLU A 304 -18.45 -14.03 -8.83
C GLU A 304 -16.96 -13.89 -9.21
N CYS A 305 -16.08 -14.71 -8.60
CA CYS A 305 -14.64 -14.59 -8.80
C CYS A 305 -14.14 -15.52 -9.89
N ASP A 306 -13.39 -14.97 -10.84
CA ASP A 306 -12.78 -15.65 -11.99
C ASP A 306 -11.35 -16.18 -11.71
N CYS A 307 -10.84 -16.10 -10.47
CA CYS A 307 -9.48 -16.54 -10.18
C CYS A 307 -9.32 -18.06 -10.31
N TYR A 308 -8.06 -18.49 -10.52
CA TYR A 308 -7.71 -19.91 -10.62
C TYR A 308 -8.27 -20.73 -9.45
N THR A 309 -8.24 -20.21 -8.24
CA THR A 309 -8.75 -20.89 -7.04
C THR A 309 -10.26 -21.14 -7.12
N CYS A 310 -11.05 -20.13 -7.45
CA CYS A 310 -12.52 -20.25 -7.52
C CYS A 310 -12.97 -21.11 -8.71
N GLN A 311 -12.23 -21.13 -9.81
CA GLN A 311 -12.57 -21.90 -10.99
C GLN A 311 -12.28 -23.41 -10.84
N ASN A 312 -11.37 -23.78 -9.92
CA ASN A 312 -10.87 -25.15 -9.87
C ASN A 312 -11.11 -25.87 -8.53
N PHE A 313 -11.37 -25.13 -7.44
CA PHE A 313 -11.39 -25.72 -6.10
C PHE A 313 -12.60 -25.30 -5.27
N SER A 314 -13.13 -26.27 -4.51
CA SER A 314 -14.23 -26.02 -3.56
C SER A 314 -13.72 -25.52 -2.21
N ARG A 315 -14.62 -24.91 -1.43
CA ARG A 315 -14.36 -24.57 -0.03
C ARG A 315 -14.01 -25.80 0.81
N ALA A 316 -14.61 -26.96 0.52
CA ALA A 316 -14.28 -28.21 1.20
C ALA A 316 -12.80 -28.60 1.01
N TYR A 317 -12.27 -28.49 -0.22
CA TYR A 317 -10.87 -28.77 -0.47
C TYR A 317 -9.93 -27.76 0.21
N LEU A 318 -10.24 -26.49 0.13
CA LEU A 318 -9.48 -25.45 0.81
C LEU A 318 -9.52 -25.60 2.34
N HIS A 319 -10.66 -25.97 2.91
CA HIS A 319 -10.79 -26.33 4.32
C HIS A 319 -9.87 -27.52 4.69
N HIS A 320 -9.86 -28.56 3.88
CA HIS A 320 -8.97 -29.72 4.06
C HIS A 320 -7.48 -29.29 4.04
N LEU A 321 -7.04 -28.59 2.99
CA LEU A 321 -5.66 -28.12 2.87
C LEU A 321 -5.25 -27.24 4.05
N PHE A 322 -6.14 -26.34 4.48
CA PHE A 322 -5.89 -25.47 5.64
C PHE A 322 -5.73 -26.28 6.93
N LYS A 323 -6.58 -27.28 7.16
CA LYS A 323 -6.51 -28.16 8.34
C LYS A 323 -5.26 -29.04 8.36
N CYS A 324 -4.76 -29.43 7.18
CA CYS A 324 -3.50 -30.18 7.03
C CYS A 324 -2.26 -29.29 7.03
N ASN A 325 -2.44 -27.96 7.14
CA ASN A 325 -1.36 -26.98 7.10
C ASN A 325 -0.50 -27.06 5.82
N GLU A 326 -1.16 -27.37 4.68
CA GLU A 326 -0.49 -27.48 3.38
C GLU A 326 -0.14 -26.09 2.82
N MET A 327 1.06 -25.95 2.23
CA MET A 327 1.50 -24.70 1.59
C MET A 327 0.56 -24.24 0.48
N LEU A 328 -0.04 -25.19 -0.23
CA LEU A 328 -1.00 -24.92 -1.31
C LEU A 328 -2.23 -24.15 -0.79
N SER A 329 -2.66 -24.36 0.45
CA SER A 329 -3.73 -23.57 1.08
C SER A 329 -3.41 -22.08 1.09
N ALA A 330 -2.18 -21.71 1.49
CA ALA A 330 -1.73 -20.33 1.53
C ALA A 330 -1.62 -19.72 0.13
N GLN A 331 -1.13 -20.49 -0.85
CA GLN A 331 -0.98 -20.05 -2.23
C GLN A 331 -2.34 -19.80 -2.89
N LEU A 332 -3.24 -20.78 -2.88
CA LEU A 332 -4.59 -20.66 -3.46
C LEU A 332 -5.40 -19.52 -2.82
N GLY A 333 -5.31 -19.40 -1.49
CA GLY A 333 -5.95 -18.30 -0.78
C GLY A 333 -5.38 -16.93 -1.14
N THR A 334 -4.07 -16.83 -1.36
CA THR A 334 -3.42 -15.57 -1.75
C THR A 334 -3.80 -15.17 -3.18
N ILE A 335 -3.83 -16.13 -4.13
CA ILE A 335 -4.34 -15.91 -5.49
C ILE A 335 -5.75 -15.32 -5.43
N HIS A 336 -6.63 -15.95 -4.65
CA HIS A 336 -8.02 -15.48 -4.52
C HIS A 336 -8.11 -14.08 -3.93
N ASN A 337 -7.49 -13.84 -2.76
CA ASN A 337 -7.61 -12.54 -2.09
C ASN A 337 -7.03 -11.40 -2.94
N LEU A 338 -5.88 -11.62 -3.59
CA LEU A 338 -5.30 -10.60 -4.45
C LEU A 338 -6.13 -10.37 -5.71
N ARG A 339 -6.69 -11.43 -6.33
CA ARG A 339 -7.61 -11.25 -7.47
C ARG A 339 -8.85 -10.47 -7.06
N TYR A 340 -9.41 -10.74 -5.88
CA TYR A 340 -10.53 -9.97 -5.34
C TYR A 340 -10.19 -8.47 -5.24
N TYR A 341 -9.02 -8.12 -4.70
CA TYR A 341 -8.60 -6.72 -4.60
C TYR A 341 -8.37 -6.07 -5.98
N GLN A 342 -7.76 -6.78 -6.93
CA GLN A 342 -7.56 -6.24 -8.28
C GLN A 342 -8.89 -6.06 -9.03
N ARG A 343 -9.83 -6.99 -8.86
CA ARG A 343 -11.18 -6.86 -9.41
C ARG A 343 -11.92 -5.69 -8.78
N LEU A 344 -11.87 -5.54 -7.45
CA LEU A 344 -12.45 -4.38 -6.77
C LEU A 344 -11.92 -3.05 -7.34
N MET A 345 -10.61 -2.94 -7.59
CA MET A 345 -10.03 -1.75 -8.22
C MET A 345 -10.54 -1.56 -9.67
N ALA A 346 -10.65 -2.62 -10.44
CA ALA A 346 -11.15 -2.55 -11.80
C ALA A 346 -12.62 -2.10 -11.84
N ASP A 347 -13.47 -2.66 -10.96
CA ASP A 347 -14.88 -2.30 -10.86
C ASP A 347 -15.08 -0.84 -10.41
N ILE A 348 -14.25 -0.37 -9.46
CA ILE A 348 -14.19 1.04 -9.05
C ILE A 348 -13.86 1.93 -10.26
N ARG A 349 -12.77 1.64 -10.99
CA ARG A 349 -12.37 2.42 -12.16
C ARG A 349 -13.47 2.48 -13.21
N GLN A 350 -14.07 1.32 -13.53
CA GLN A 350 -15.15 1.25 -14.51
C GLN A 350 -16.39 2.04 -14.06
N SER A 351 -16.76 1.96 -12.79
CA SER A 351 -17.90 2.70 -12.25
C SER A 351 -17.70 4.22 -12.28
N ILE A 352 -16.45 4.71 -12.10
CA ILE A 352 -16.12 6.12 -12.26
C ILE A 352 -16.23 6.53 -13.75
N GLU A 353 -15.71 5.71 -14.66
CA GLU A 353 -15.80 5.95 -16.11
C GLU A 353 -17.26 6.02 -16.61
N ASP A 354 -18.12 5.18 -16.05
CA ASP A 354 -19.55 5.08 -16.41
C ASP A 354 -20.46 6.09 -15.67
N ASP A 355 -19.93 6.99 -14.83
CA ASP A 355 -20.70 7.88 -13.93
C ASP A 355 -21.65 7.14 -12.97
N LYS A 356 -21.24 5.95 -12.51
CA LYS A 356 -22.05 5.06 -11.65
C LYS A 356 -21.39 4.74 -10.31
N PHE A 357 -20.40 5.54 -9.90
CA PHE A 357 -19.60 5.20 -8.73
C PHE A 357 -20.43 5.16 -7.43
N ASP A 358 -21.38 6.08 -7.22
CA ASP A 358 -22.25 6.05 -6.04
C ASP A 358 -23.15 4.79 -6.02
N ALA A 359 -23.69 4.38 -7.18
CA ALA A 359 -24.45 3.14 -7.29
C ALA A 359 -23.58 1.89 -7.06
N PHE A 360 -22.32 1.92 -7.49
CA PHE A 360 -21.35 0.88 -7.18
C PHE A 360 -21.13 0.77 -5.66
N VAL A 361 -20.93 1.89 -4.97
CA VAL A 361 -20.75 1.93 -3.51
C VAL A 361 -21.95 1.34 -2.80
N ASP A 362 -23.18 1.72 -3.18
CA ASP A 362 -24.41 1.17 -2.61
C ASP A 362 -24.49 -0.36 -2.78
N THR A 363 -24.18 -0.84 -3.98
CA THR A 363 -24.15 -2.28 -4.31
C THR A 363 -23.08 -3.00 -3.49
N PHE A 364 -21.90 -2.44 -3.37
CA PHE A 364 -20.80 -3.00 -2.58
C PHE A 364 -21.22 -3.21 -1.11
N TYR A 365 -21.77 -2.18 -0.45
CA TYR A 365 -22.19 -2.30 0.95
C TYR A 365 -23.36 -3.27 1.14
N GLN A 366 -24.29 -3.30 0.19
CA GLN A 366 -25.38 -4.29 0.20
C GLN A 366 -24.85 -5.73 0.09
N GLN A 367 -23.95 -6.00 -0.85
CA GLN A 367 -23.35 -7.33 -1.04
C GLN A 367 -22.52 -7.77 0.15
N GLN A 368 -21.74 -6.86 0.75
CA GLN A 368 -20.94 -7.12 1.94
C GLN A 368 -21.79 -7.26 3.22
N ASN A 369 -23.08 -6.96 3.17
CA ASN A 369 -23.99 -6.88 4.33
C ASN A 369 -23.41 -5.99 5.44
N LEU A 370 -22.90 -4.82 5.04
CA LEU A 370 -22.34 -3.79 5.93
C LEU A 370 -23.16 -2.51 5.84
N PRO A 371 -23.26 -1.72 6.93
CA PRO A 371 -23.84 -0.38 6.86
C PRO A 371 -22.92 0.53 6.04
N LYS A 372 -23.52 1.26 5.07
CA LYS A 372 -22.78 2.29 4.32
C LYS A 372 -22.57 3.52 5.21
N PRO A 373 -21.34 3.99 5.41
CA PRO A 373 -21.09 5.23 6.13
C PRO A 373 -21.58 6.46 5.36
N ASP A 374 -22.02 7.47 6.12
CA ASP A 374 -22.24 8.79 5.54
C ASP A 374 -20.92 9.42 5.07
N LEU A 375 -20.97 10.21 4.01
CA LEU A 375 -19.81 10.92 3.47
C LEU A 375 -19.83 12.35 4.00
N HIS A 376 -18.79 12.73 4.76
CA HIS A 376 -18.65 14.06 5.38
C HIS A 376 -17.41 14.76 4.82
N LEU A 377 -17.49 15.22 3.57
CA LEU A 377 -16.40 15.97 2.95
C LEU A 377 -16.41 17.43 3.44
N THR A 378 -15.23 17.93 3.93
CA THR A 378 -15.10 19.29 4.52
C THR A 378 -13.95 20.08 3.90
#